data_018096b32f97422e76203888ca7adf26
#
_entry.id   018096b32f97422e76203888ca7adf26
#
_cell.length_a   1.000
_cell.length_b   1.000
_cell.length_c   1.000
_cell.angle_alpha   90.00
_cell.angle_beta   90.00
_cell.angle_gamma   90.00
#
_symmetry.space_group_name_H-M   'P 1'
#
loop_
_entity.id
_entity.type
_entity.pdbx_description
1 polymer ?
#
loop_
_entity_poly.entity_id
_entity_poly.type
_entity_poly.pdbx_seq_one_letter_code
_entity_poly.pdbx_strand_id
1 'polypeptide(L)'
;EHTYCLAIEKLLGLEVPKRAQYIRVMFAELTRILNHTLNVTTQALDVGAMTPLLWMFEEREKILEFYERVSGARFHAAYFRPGGVHQDIPKGLLEDVLKFCDGFVKILDDVDDLLTENRIWKQRTVDI
;
A
#
# COMPACT_ATOMS: atom_id res chain seq x y z
N GLU A 1 -7.59 11.16 0.00
CA GLU A 1 -7.00 12.39 -0.59
C GLU A 1 -7.21 12.48 -2.11
N HIS A 2 -6.97 11.39 -2.86
CA HIS A 2 -7.03 11.41 -4.33
C HIS A 2 -8.39 11.84 -4.86
N THR A 3 -9.48 11.24 -4.38
CA THR A 3 -10.85 11.57 -4.80
C THR A 3 -11.20 13.03 -4.51
N TYR A 4 -10.77 13.55 -3.37
CA TYR A 4 -10.96 14.95 -3.02
C TYR A 4 -10.23 15.91 -3.98
N CYS A 5 -8.97 15.61 -4.31
CA CYS A 5 -8.21 16.38 -5.29
C CYS A 5 -8.86 16.36 -6.67
N LEU A 6 -9.31 15.19 -7.14
CA LEU A 6 -10.01 15.04 -8.42
C LEU A 6 -11.33 15.84 -8.47
N ALA A 7 -12.07 15.90 -7.37
CA ALA A 7 -13.30 16.67 -7.30
C ALA A 7 -13.03 18.18 -7.44
N ILE A 8 -12.03 18.69 -6.73
CA ILE A 8 -11.61 20.10 -6.83
C ILE A 8 -11.09 20.43 -8.23
N GLU A 9 -10.25 19.59 -8.80
CA GLU A 9 -9.69 19.75 -10.13
C GLU A 9 -10.80 19.80 -11.19
N LYS A 10 -11.79 18.94 -11.07
CA LYS A 10 -12.95 18.95 -11.96
C LYS A 10 -13.78 20.23 -11.83
N LEU A 11 -13.99 20.73 -10.61
CA LEU A 11 -14.73 21.98 -10.37
C LEU A 11 -14.00 23.21 -10.91
N LEU A 12 -12.68 23.23 -10.83
CA LEU A 12 -11.84 24.36 -11.26
C LEU A 12 -11.37 24.24 -12.72
N GLY A 13 -11.63 23.11 -13.40
CA GLY A 13 -11.12 22.85 -14.75
C GLY A 13 -9.59 22.73 -14.83
N LEU A 14 -8.93 22.28 -13.75
CA LEU A 14 -7.48 22.16 -13.70
C LEU A 14 -7.00 20.89 -14.39
N GLU A 15 -5.97 21.05 -15.24
CA GLU A 15 -5.26 19.92 -15.84
C GLU A 15 -4.04 19.56 -15.00
N VAL A 16 -3.95 18.28 -14.63
CA VAL A 16 -2.83 17.74 -13.86
C VAL A 16 -1.73 17.27 -14.80
N PRO A 17 -0.45 17.65 -14.59
CA PRO A 17 0.67 17.18 -15.41
C PRO A 17 0.76 15.64 -15.42
N LYS A 18 1.09 15.05 -16.57
CA LYS A 18 1.17 13.58 -16.74
C LYS A 18 2.07 12.91 -15.71
N ARG A 19 3.23 13.52 -15.39
CA ARG A 19 4.14 13.00 -14.36
C ARG A 19 3.46 12.88 -12.99
N ALA A 20 2.72 13.91 -12.59
CA ALA A 20 1.98 13.89 -11.33
C ALA A 20 0.86 12.83 -11.32
N GLN A 21 0.22 12.58 -12.46
CA GLN A 21 -0.78 11.52 -12.59
C GLN A 21 -0.16 10.13 -12.36
N TYR A 22 1.00 9.84 -12.97
CA TYR A 22 1.72 8.58 -12.75
C TYR A 22 2.17 8.42 -11.29
N ILE A 23 2.69 9.48 -10.68
CA ILE A 23 3.07 9.48 -9.25
C ILE A 23 1.86 9.16 -8.37
N ARG A 24 0.72 9.79 -8.64
CA ARG A 24 -0.54 9.53 -7.91
C ARG A 24 -0.98 8.07 -8.05
N VAL A 25 -0.93 7.50 -9.25
CA VAL A 25 -1.29 6.09 -9.46
C VAL A 25 -0.36 5.19 -8.66
N MET A 26 0.96 5.40 -8.73
CA MET A 26 1.93 4.61 -7.98
C MET A 26 1.64 4.64 -6.46
N PHE A 27 1.46 5.80 -5.88
CA PHE A 27 1.16 5.91 -4.45
C PHE A 27 -0.25 5.44 -4.07
N ALA A 28 -1.22 5.54 -4.97
CA ALA A 28 -2.54 4.95 -4.77
C ALA A 28 -2.46 3.42 -4.70
N GLU A 29 -1.66 2.78 -5.56
CA GLU A 29 -1.45 1.33 -5.52
C GLU A 29 -0.60 0.89 -4.31
N LEU A 30 0.42 1.65 -3.91
CA LEU A 30 1.12 1.40 -2.65
C LEU A 30 0.17 1.50 -1.44
N THR A 31 -0.75 2.47 -1.45
CA THR A 31 -1.81 2.57 -0.42
C THR A 31 -2.74 1.36 -0.46
N ARG A 32 -3.06 0.85 -1.65
CA ARG A 32 -3.85 -0.37 -1.79
C ARG A 32 -3.14 -1.57 -1.18
N ILE A 33 -1.84 -1.73 -1.40
CA ILE A 33 -1.03 -2.78 -0.77
C ILE A 33 -1.04 -2.59 0.75
N LEU A 34 -0.84 -1.37 1.25
CA LEU A 34 -0.93 -1.06 2.69
C LEU A 34 -2.26 -1.49 3.29
N ASN A 35 -3.37 -1.20 2.61
CA ASN A 35 -4.70 -1.57 3.08
C ASN A 35 -4.91 -3.10 3.05
N HIS A 36 -4.53 -3.76 1.98
CA HIS A 36 -4.72 -5.21 1.87
C HIS A 36 -3.84 -5.98 2.87
N THR A 37 -2.60 -5.56 3.07
CA THR A 37 -1.72 -6.16 4.09
C THR A 37 -2.29 -6.00 5.50
N LEU A 38 -2.93 -4.88 5.81
CA LEU A 38 -3.63 -4.71 7.08
C LEU A 38 -4.88 -5.58 7.16
N ASN A 39 -5.78 -5.45 6.18
CA ASN A 39 -7.10 -6.09 6.20
C ASN A 39 -6.98 -7.62 6.23
N VAL A 40 -6.23 -8.21 5.30
CA VAL A 40 -6.09 -9.67 5.20
C VAL A 40 -5.45 -10.24 6.46
N THR A 41 -4.43 -9.58 7.00
CA THR A 41 -3.71 -10.11 8.16
C THR A 41 -4.46 -9.92 9.48
N THR A 42 -5.25 -8.86 9.63
CA THR A 42 -6.16 -8.72 10.79
C THR A 42 -7.31 -9.72 10.72
N GLN A 43 -7.85 -9.97 9.53
CA GLN A 43 -8.83 -11.04 9.34
C GLN A 43 -8.22 -12.41 9.69
N ALA A 44 -6.98 -12.68 9.26
CA ALA A 44 -6.27 -13.90 9.63
C ALA A 44 -6.07 -14.02 11.15
N LEU A 45 -5.74 -12.91 11.82
CA LEU A 45 -5.60 -12.85 13.27
C LEU A 45 -6.92 -13.18 13.98
N ASP A 46 -8.05 -12.64 13.52
CA ASP A 46 -9.38 -12.92 14.08
C ASP A 46 -9.76 -14.40 13.96
N VAL A 47 -9.36 -15.05 12.88
CA VAL A 47 -9.52 -16.50 12.69
C VAL A 47 -8.52 -17.30 13.53
N GLY A 48 -7.43 -16.68 14.04
CA GLY A 48 -6.46 -17.27 14.96
C GLY A 48 -5.04 -17.44 14.39
N ALA A 49 -4.73 -16.87 13.21
CA ALA A 49 -3.40 -16.92 12.63
C ALA A 49 -2.66 -15.59 12.84
N MET A 50 -1.78 -15.52 13.86
CA MET A 50 -1.06 -14.29 14.23
C MET A 50 0.16 -14.02 13.36
N THR A 51 0.86 -15.04 12.91
CA THR A 51 2.14 -14.91 12.17
C THR A 51 2.05 -14.04 10.92
N PRO A 52 1.02 -14.15 10.04
CA PRO A 52 0.89 -13.31 8.87
C PRO A 52 0.87 -11.81 9.20
N LEU A 53 0.25 -11.43 10.33
CA LEU A 53 0.23 -10.03 10.78
C LEU A 53 1.64 -9.50 10.99
N LEU A 54 2.49 -10.25 11.70
CA LEU A 54 3.85 -9.82 12.02
C LEU A 54 4.70 -9.67 10.74
N TRP A 55 4.65 -10.64 9.84
CA TRP A 55 5.39 -10.60 8.58
C TRP A 55 4.96 -9.45 7.67
N MET A 56 3.66 -9.27 7.49
CA MET A 56 3.13 -8.23 6.63
C MET A 56 3.31 -6.82 7.21
N PHE A 57 3.36 -6.67 8.53
CA PHE A 57 3.62 -5.38 9.16
C PHE A 57 5.07 -4.93 8.96
N GLU A 58 6.02 -5.84 8.84
CA GLU A 58 7.39 -5.52 8.42
C GLU A 58 7.40 -4.92 7.00
N GLU A 59 6.63 -5.50 6.08
CA GLU A 59 6.53 -4.97 4.72
C GLU A 59 5.79 -3.63 4.66
N ARG A 60 4.76 -3.44 5.50
CA ARG A 60 4.09 -2.15 5.64
C ARG A 60 5.04 -1.04 6.08
N GLU A 61 5.97 -1.34 6.96
CA GLU A 61 6.98 -0.40 7.44
C GLU A 61 7.81 0.19 6.29
N LYS A 62 8.22 -0.65 5.35
CA LYS A 62 8.96 -0.23 4.15
C LYS A 62 8.15 0.74 3.27
N ILE A 63 6.85 0.51 3.11
CA ILE A 63 5.97 1.42 2.34
C ILE A 63 5.77 2.73 3.09
N LEU A 64 5.63 2.71 4.41
CA LEU A 64 5.52 3.92 5.23
C LEU A 64 6.77 4.79 5.14
N GLU A 65 7.97 4.19 5.01
CA GLU A 65 9.20 4.92 4.73
C GLU A 65 9.15 5.64 3.38
N PHE A 66 8.56 5.04 2.34
CA PHE A 66 8.39 5.73 1.05
C PHE A 66 7.53 6.98 1.19
N TYR A 67 6.45 6.91 1.98
CA TYR A 67 5.62 8.08 2.28
C TYR A 67 6.39 9.15 3.05
N GLU A 68 7.18 8.76 4.03
CA GLU A 68 8.03 9.67 4.79
C GLU A 68 9.02 10.40 3.89
N ARG A 69 9.63 9.70 2.94
CA ARG A 69 10.61 10.28 2.00
C ARG A 69 10.00 11.31 1.05
N VAL A 70 8.73 11.16 0.67
CA VAL A 70 8.06 12.11 -0.26
C VAL A 70 7.28 13.22 0.44
N SER A 71 6.90 13.06 1.70
CA SER A 71 6.01 14.00 2.38
C SER A 71 6.48 14.45 3.75
N GLY A 72 7.45 13.74 4.34
CA GLY A 72 7.87 13.94 5.72
C GLY A 72 6.97 13.26 6.76
N ALA A 73 5.87 12.62 6.34
CA ALA A 73 4.94 11.94 7.22
C ALA A 73 4.73 10.48 6.78
N ARG A 74 4.80 9.56 7.73
CA ARG A 74 4.69 8.12 7.48
C ARG A 74 3.27 7.68 7.11
N PHE A 75 2.26 8.27 7.71
CA PHE A 75 0.87 7.82 7.60
C PHE A 75 -0.07 8.88 7.02
N HIS A 76 -0.17 10.04 7.61
CA HIS A 76 -1.01 11.15 7.13
C HIS A 76 -0.20 12.09 6.24
N ALA A 77 0.18 11.59 5.08
CA ALA A 77 1.17 12.22 4.22
C ALA A 77 0.71 13.53 3.57
N ALA A 78 -0.59 13.70 3.31
CA ALA A 78 -1.16 14.82 2.56
C ALA A 78 -0.36 15.12 1.26
N TYR A 79 0.09 14.06 0.59
CA TYR A 79 1.00 14.14 -0.54
C TYR A 79 0.29 14.56 -1.83
N PHE A 80 -0.95 14.11 -2.03
CA PHE A 80 -1.77 14.55 -3.15
C PHE A 80 -2.35 15.93 -2.87
N ARG A 81 -2.18 16.82 -3.82
CA ARG A 81 -2.66 18.21 -3.76
C ARG A 81 -3.44 18.54 -5.01
N PRO A 82 -4.47 19.40 -4.96
CA PRO A 82 -5.13 19.90 -6.15
C PRO A 82 -4.10 20.47 -7.15
N GLY A 83 -4.12 19.96 -8.39
CA GLY A 83 -3.15 20.29 -9.43
C GLY A 83 -1.93 19.37 -9.52
N GLY A 84 -1.79 18.39 -8.60
CA GLY A 84 -0.68 17.42 -8.69
C GLY A 84 -0.32 16.75 -7.36
N VAL A 85 0.95 16.82 -6.99
CA VAL A 85 1.53 16.29 -5.75
C VAL A 85 2.33 17.39 -5.06
N HIS A 86 2.56 17.24 -3.75
CA HIS A 86 3.23 18.24 -2.95
C HIS A 86 4.66 18.55 -3.43
N GLN A 87 5.41 17.52 -3.79
CA GLN A 87 6.78 17.63 -4.32
C GLN A 87 7.11 16.45 -5.23
N ASP A 88 8.14 16.58 -6.04
CA ASP A 88 8.58 15.49 -6.93
C ASP A 88 9.23 14.35 -6.14
N ILE A 89 9.34 13.20 -6.78
CA ILE A 89 9.94 12.00 -6.20
C ILE A 89 11.42 12.22 -5.93
N PRO A 90 11.92 11.94 -4.71
CA PRO A 90 13.34 11.95 -4.40
C PRO A 90 14.13 10.96 -5.27
N LYS A 91 15.39 11.30 -5.54
CA LYS A 91 16.31 10.38 -6.26
C LYS A 91 16.44 9.05 -5.52
N GLY A 92 16.40 7.95 -6.27
CA GLY A 92 16.54 6.59 -5.73
C GLY A 92 15.24 5.97 -5.20
N LEU A 93 14.16 6.74 -5.05
CA LEU A 93 12.90 6.18 -4.53
C LEU A 93 12.26 5.17 -5.48
N LEU A 94 12.28 5.43 -6.79
CA LEU A 94 11.68 4.52 -7.77
C LEU A 94 12.39 3.17 -7.80
N GLU A 95 13.70 3.18 -7.71
CA GLU A 95 14.54 1.98 -7.65
C GLU A 95 14.23 1.17 -6.36
N ASP A 96 14.06 1.86 -5.25
CA ASP A 96 13.71 1.22 -3.97
C ASP A 96 12.28 0.64 -4.01
N VAL A 97 11.33 1.33 -4.63
CA VAL A 97 9.96 0.82 -4.83
C VAL A 97 9.96 -0.42 -5.72
N LEU A 98 10.72 -0.43 -6.83
CA LEU A 98 10.85 -1.62 -7.69
C LEU A 98 11.44 -2.79 -6.92
N LYS A 99 12.53 -2.56 -6.17
CA LYS A 99 13.15 -3.59 -5.33
C LYS A 99 12.19 -4.13 -4.26
N PHE A 100 11.39 -3.25 -3.68
CA PHE A 100 10.34 -3.65 -2.74
C PHE A 100 9.32 -4.56 -3.43
N CYS A 101 8.81 -4.19 -4.61
CA CYS A 101 7.83 -5.00 -5.35
C CYS A 101 8.37 -6.41 -5.67
N ASP A 102 9.62 -6.52 -6.11
CA ASP A 102 10.26 -7.81 -6.40
C ASP A 102 10.41 -8.69 -5.14
N GLY A 103 10.70 -8.08 -4.00
CA GLY A 103 10.80 -8.78 -2.71
C GLY A 103 9.44 -9.17 -2.14
N PHE A 104 8.44 -8.31 -2.32
CA PHE A 104 7.11 -8.48 -1.74
C PHE A 104 6.36 -9.72 -2.26
N VAL A 105 6.57 -10.07 -3.52
CA VAL A 105 5.97 -11.29 -4.12
C VAL A 105 6.33 -12.54 -3.32
N LYS A 106 7.59 -12.65 -2.88
CA LYS A 106 8.04 -13.81 -2.09
C LYS A 106 7.35 -13.90 -0.72
N ILE A 107 7.13 -12.74 -0.10
CA ILE A 107 6.40 -12.69 1.19
C ILE A 107 4.93 -13.08 1.00
N LEU A 108 4.33 -12.73 -0.13
CA LEU A 108 2.97 -13.19 -0.46
C LEU A 108 2.91 -14.70 -0.62
N ASP A 109 3.89 -15.31 -1.32
CA ASP A 109 3.99 -16.75 -1.49
C ASP A 109 4.15 -17.45 -0.13
N ASP A 110 5.03 -16.92 0.75
CA ASP A 110 5.23 -17.46 2.10
C ASP A 110 3.95 -17.40 2.95
N VAL A 111 3.15 -16.35 2.83
CA VAL A 111 1.85 -16.21 3.54
C VAL A 111 0.80 -17.15 2.94
N ASP A 112 0.77 -17.30 1.62
CA ASP A 112 -0.13 -18.24 0.95
C ASP A 112 0.15 -19.67 1.38
N ASP A 113 1.41 -20.10 1.37
CA ASP A 113 1.84 -21.41 1.84
C ASP A 113 1.48 -21.67 3.31
N LEU A 114 1.60 -20.61 4.14
CA LEU A 114 1.25 -20.72 5.56
C LEU A 114 -0.24 -20.89 5.81
N LEU A 115 -1.11 -20.23 5.03
CA LEU A 115 -2.54 -20.15 5.27
C LEU A 115 -3.35 -21.13 4.42
N THR A 116 -3.16 -21.15 3.10
CA THR A 116 -4.08 -21.78 2.16
C THR A 116 -4.24 -23.27 2.39
N GLU A 117 -3.16 -23.99 2.68
CA GLU A 117 -3.20 -25.43 2.95
C GLU A 117 -3.26 -25.78 4.46
N ASN A 118 -3.31 -24.79 5.34
CA ASN A 118 -3.36 -25.01 6.76
C ASN A 118 -4.68 -25.66 7.19
N ARG A 119 -4.60 -26.82 7.86
CA ARG A 119 -5.77 -27.59 8.29
C ARG A 119 -6.71 -26.81 9.21
N ILE A 120 -6.14 -26.07 10.17
CA ILE A 120 -6.92 -25.29 11.13
C ILE A 120 -7.61 -24.12 10.43
N TRP A 121 -6.90 -23.46 9.50
CA TRP A 121 -7.44 -22.39 8.69
C TRP A 121 -8.63 -22.88 7.86
N LYS A 122 -8.46 -23.98 7.14
CA LYS A 122 -9.54 -24.61 6.35
C LYS A 122 -10.75 -24.95 7.18
N GLN A 123 -10.57 -25.53 8.39
CA GLN A 123 -11.68 -25.86 9.28
C GLN A 123 -12.47 -24.65 9.78
N ARG A 124 -11.87 -23.46 9.77
CA ARG A 124 -12.48 -22.22 10.26
C ARG A 124 -13.01 -21.30 9.16
N THR A 125 -12.76 -21.62 7.90
CA THR A 125 -13.10 -20.72 6.79
C THR A 125 -13.86 -21.38 5.64
N VAL A 126 -13.79 -22.71 5.52
CA VAL A 126 -14.48 -23.43 4.43
C VAL A 126 -15.89 -23.80 4.88
N ASP A 127 -16.86 -23.50 4.01
CA ASP A 127 -18.30 -23.79 4.20
C ASP A 127 -18.94 -23.12 5.44
N ILE A 128 -18.44 -21.93 5.82
CA ILE A 128 -19.00 -21.13 6.91
C ILE A 128 -19.80 -19.95 6.36
#